data_4de43fa0d3a5a9263270083c662c86a3
#
_entry.id   4de43fa0d3a5a9263270083c662c86a3
#
_cell.length_a   1.000
_cell.length_b   1.000
_cell.length_c   1.000
_cell.angle_alpha   90.00
_cell.angle_beta   90.00
_cell.angle_gamma   90.00
#
_symmetry.space_group_name_H-M   'P 1'
#
loop_
_entity.id
_entity.type
_entity.pdbx_description
1 polymer ?
#
loop_
_entity_poly.entity_id
_entity_poly.type
_entity_poly.pdbx_seq_one_letter_code
_entity_poly.pdbx_strand_id
1 'polypeptide(L)'
;MVLFLTSSPYVIGADRALLSNDNEFIDRIRAVLPPYPRALFVAANPEDRGGTCRFGADTAAAFSEAGIPFQSYHILDGYNAQDAQALIGQSDLVLLSGGHVPTQNAFFREIGLRELLEGFSGVIVGISAGSMNCAEYVYAQPEEPGETAPDYERWLPGLALTDVNLLPHYQKVKDSILDGQRLFEDVTYPDSFGNDFFALPDGSYFYQDDEGLLLCGEGYRLHDGILEQLTVNGQVLDMAELD
;
A
#
# COMPACT_ATOMS: atom_id res chain seq x y z
N MET A 1 -8.84 12.21 7.90
CA MET A 1 -7.66 11.59 7.25
C MET A 1 -8.10 11.00 5.93
N VAL A 2 -7.28 11.13 4.87
CA VAL A 2 -7.55 10.50 3.57
C VAL A 2 -6.54 9.40 3.34
N LEU A 3 -6.97 8.22 2.88
CA LEU A 3 -6.14 7.05 2.67
C LEU A 3 -6.27 6.55 1.22
N PHE A 4 -5.14 6.35 0.56
CA PHE A 4 -5.02 5.65 -0.71
C PHE A 4 -4.27 4.34 -0.49
N LEU A 5 -4.90 3.22 -0.79
CA LEU A 5 -4.26 1.89 -0.74
C LEU A 5 -4.01 1.44 -2.18
N THR A 6 -2.81 1.66 -2.67
CA THR A 6 -2.50 1.38 -4.08
C THR A 6 -1.84 0.01 -4.23
N SER A 7 -2.17 -0.72 -5.30
CA SER A 7 -1.33 -1.83 -5.77
C SER A 7 0.02 -1.27 -6.21
N SER A 8 0.02 -0.46 -7.24
CA SER A 8 1.15 0.38 -7.65
C SER A 8 0.61 1.64 -8.32
N PRO A 9 1.00 2.85 -7.88
CA PRO A 9 0.56 4.09 -8.49
C PRO A 9 1.40 4.49 -9.70
N TYR A 10 2.31 3.63 -10.15
CA TYR A 10 3.26 3.96 -11.23
C TYR A 10 2.83 3.39 -12.57
N VAL A 11 3.24 4.07 -13.64
CA VAL A 11 3.05 3.61 -15.02
C VAL A 11 3.81 2.31 -15.25
N ILE A 12 3.11 1.28 -15.72
CA ILE A 12 3.69 -0.04 -16.00
C ILE A 12 4.65 0.06 -17.19
N GLY A 13 5.85 -0.50 -17.03
CA GLY A 13 6.84 -0.60 -18.11
C GLY A 13 7.59 0.70 -18.43
N ALA A 14 7.43 1.76 -17.64
CA ALA A 14 8.26 2.96 -17.77
C ALA A 14 9.70 2.69 -17.30
N ASP A 15 10.68 3.30 -17.96
CA ASP A 15 12.11 3.19 -17.60
C ASP A 15 12.46 3.88 -16.27
N ARG A 16 11.52 4.66 -15.72
CA ARG A 16 11.62 5.39 -14.46
C ARG A 16 10.26 5.47 -13.77
N ALA A 17 10.24 5.80 -12.51
CA ALA A 17 8.99 6.03 -11.80
C ALA A 17 8.24 7.24 -12.38
N LEU A 18 7.03 7.00 -12.86
CA LEU A 18 6.08 8.02 -13.30
C LEU A 18 4.75 7.68 -12.67
N LEU A 19 4.06 8.65 -12.06
CA LEU A 19 2.72 8.40 -11.56
C LEU A 19 1.76 8.15 -12.74
N SER A 20 0.92 7.13 -12.60
CA SER A 20 -0.19 6.91 -13.51
C SER A 20 -1.39 7.73 -13.08
N ASN A 21 -2.14 8.26 -14.07
CA ASN A 21 -3.47 8.82 -13.82
C ASN A 21 -4.58 7.79 -14.11
N ASP A 22 -4.24 6.51 -14.15
CA ASP A 22 -5.25 5.45 -14.25
C ASP A 22 -6.24 5.58 -13.10
N ASN A 23 -7.53 5.43 -13.43
CA ASN A 23 -8.63 5.57 -12.48
C ASN A 23 -8.63 6.92 -11.73
N GLU A 24 -8.14 8.00 -12.37
CA GLU A 24 -8.11 9.38 -11.85
C GLU A 24 -7.20 9.56 -10.61
N PHE A 25 -6.20 8.69 -10.38
CA PHE A 25 -5.37 8.71 -9.18
C PHE A 25 -4.70 10.06 -8.94
N ILE A 26 -4.03 10.64 -9.98
CA ILE A 26 -3.36 11.95 -9.85
C ILE A 26 -4.37 13.05 -9.55
N ASP A 27 -5.52 13.02 -10.18
CA ASP A 27 -6.53 14.06 -10.00
C ASP A 27 -7.14 13.99 -8.59
N ARG A 28 -7.42 12.79 -8.08
CA ARG A 28 -7.93 12.60 -6.71
C ARG A 28 -6.93 13.01 -5.64
N ILE A 29 -5.68 12.59 -5.75
CA ILE A 29 -4.68 12.95 -4.76
C ILE A 29 -4.39 14.45 -4.76
N ARG A 30 -4.40 15.09 -5.94
CA ARG A 30 -4.26 16.54 -6.06
C ARG A 30 -5.42 17.31 -5.42
N ALA A 31 -6.63 16.76 -5.48
CA ALA A 31 -7.81 17.40 -4.92
C ALA A 31 -7.80 17.47 -3.39
N VAL A 32 -7.10 16.53 -2.73
CA VAL A 32 -7.07 16.42 -1.26
C VAL A 32 -5.79 16.95 -0.62
N LEU A 33 -4.75 17.23 -1.42
CA LEU A 33 -3.49 17.79 -0.91
C LEU A 33 -3.50 19.32 -0.96
N PRO A 34 -2.84 19.98 0.01
CA PRO A 34 -2.57 21.41 -0.09
C PRO A 34 -1.59 21.70 -1.24
N PRO A 35 -1.56 22.92 -1.78
CA PRO A 35 -0.50 23.33 -2.69
C PRO A 35 0.88 23.17 -2.02
N TYR A 36 1.84 22.52 -2.72
CA TYR A 36 3.18 22.26 -2.19
C TYR A 36 3.17 21.52 -0.84
N PRO A 37 2.65 20.29 -0.75
CA PRO A 37 2.57 19.55 0.50
C PRO A 37 3.96 19.22 1.05
N ARG A 38 4.05 19.08 2.37
CA ARG A 38 5.21 18.52 3.06
C ARG A 38 5.04 17.01 3.07
N ALA A 39 5.97 16.29 2.47
CA ALA A 39 5.85 14.85 2.31
C ALA A 39 6.90 14.10 3.13
N LEU A 40 6.49 12.98 3.69
CA LEU A 40 7.32 12.00 4.38
C LEU A 40 7.22 10.65 3.65
N PHE A 41 8.36 10.10 3.26
CA PHE A 41 8.47 8.75 2.71
C PHE A 41 8.99 7.82 3.80
N VAL A 42 8.23 6.76 4.12
CA VAL A 42 8.57 5.78 5.14
C VAL A 42 9.08 4.51 4.48
N ALA A 43 10.26 4.07 4.87
CA ALA A 43 10.95 2.92 4.32
C ALA A 43 10.17 1.60 4.53
N ALA A 44 10.32 0.67 3.57
CA ALA A 44 9.91 -0.72 3.77
C ALA A 44 11.02 -1.56 4.39
N ASN A 45 12.27 -1.30 4.01
CA ASN A 45 13.44 -1.91 4.63
C ASN A 45 14.28 -0.82 5.32
N PRO A 46 14.22 -0.73 6.67
CA PRO A 46 14.88 0.33 7.42
C PRO A 46 16.41 0.28 7.34
N GLU A 47 17.00 -0.88 7.02
CA GLU A 47 18.44 -1.09 6.93
C GLU A 47 19.00 -0.80 5.53
N ASP A 48 18.18 -0.92 4.47
CA ASP A 48 18.60 -0.58 3.10
C ASP A 48 18.42 0.92 2.80
N ARG A 49 19.25 1.73 3.42
CA ARG A 49 19.25 3.18 3.18
C ARG A 49 19.47 3.55 1.71
N GLY A 50 20.33 2.80 1.03
CA GLY A 50 20.64 3.07 -0.38
C GLY A 50 19.44 2.85 -1.30
N GLY A 51 18.76 1.73 -1.16
CA GLY A 51 17.53 1.41 -1.90
C GLY A 51 16.39 2.37 -1.53
N THR A 52 16.20 2.62 -0.24
CA THR A 52 15.18 3.55 0.27
C THR A 52 15.38 4.96 -0.27
N CYS A 53 16.62 5.50 -0.25
CA CYS A 53 16.90 6.83 -0.79
C CYS A 53 16.66 6.91 -2.30
N ARG A 54 17.02 5.88 -3.08
CA ARG A 54 16.76 5.86 -4.53
C ARG A 54 15.26 5.83 -4.81
N PHE A 55 14.53 4.89 -4.21
CA PHE A 55 13.09 4.78 -4.42
C PHE A 55 12.35 6.05 -3.95
N GLY A 56 12.74 6.61 -2.80
CA GLY A 56 12.18 7.87 -2.32
C GLY A 56 12.45 9.04 -3.27
N ALA A 57 13.66 9.16 -3.82
CA ALA A 57 13.97 10.19 -4.80
C ALA A 57 13.19 10.05 -6.10
N ASP A 58 13.06 8.80 -6.60
CA ASP A 58 12.28 8.50 -7.81
C ASP A 58 10.79 8.82 -7.58
N THR A 59 10.27 8.51 -6.39
CA THR A 59 8.88 8.84 -6.00
C THR A 59 8.68 10.36 -5.95
N ALA A 60 9.59 11.11 -5.33
CA ALA A 60 9.50 12.57 -5.27
C ALA A 60 9.54 13.20 -6.67
N ALA A 61 10.38 12.68 -7.56
CA ALA A 61 10.44 13.12 -8.95
C ALA A 61 9.12 12.83 -9.68
N ALA A 62 8.54 11.64 -9.50
CA ALA A 62 7.28 11.25 -10.11
C ALA A 62 6.10 12.16 -9.68
N PHE A 63 6.01 12.50 -8.39
CA PHE A 63 5.02 13.47 -7.91
C PHE A 63 5.23 14.87 -8.50
N SER A 64 6.48 15.34 -8.55
CA SER A 64 6.80 16.64 -9.14
C SER A 64 6.42 16.72 -10.62
N GLU A 65 6.71 15.67 -11.41
CA GLU A 65 6.33 15.57 -12.83
C GLU A 65 4.81 15.50 -13.03
N ALA A 66 4.10 14.89 -12.09
CA ALA A 66 2.64 14.87 -12.07
C ALA A 66 2.03 16.22 -11.63
N GLY A 67 2.84 17.26 -11.41
CA GLY A 67 2.38 18.59 -11.01
C GLY A 67 2.04 18.72 -9.53
N ILE A 68 2.62 17.86 -8.68
CA ILE A 68 2.50 17.88 -7.21
C ILE A 68 3.90 18.06 -6.59
N PRO A 69 4.57 19.21 -6.78
CA PRO A 69 5.87 19.46 -6.18
C PRO A 69 5.76 19.66 -4.67
N PHE A 70 6.71 19.12 -3.92
CA PHE A 70 6.73 19.20 -2.47
C PHE A 70 7.40 20.48 -1.95
N GLN A 71 6.87 21.04 -0.86
CA GLN A 71 7.55 22.11 -0.11
C GLN A 71 8.78 21.56 0.63
N SER A 72 8.64 20.37 1.21
CA SER A 72 9.70 19.59 1.82
C SER A 72 9.46 18.10 1.59
N TYR A 73 10.53 17.34 1.52
CA TYR A 73 10.50 15.90 1.37
C TYR A 73 11.51 15.25 2.30
N HIS A 74 11.04 14.38 3.18
CA HIS A 74 11.89 13.67 4.14
C HIS A 74 11.72 12.17 3.94
N ILE A 75 12.77 11.42 4.28
CA ILE A 75 12.78 9.97 4.29
C ILE A 75 12.96 9.53 5.74
N LEU A 76 12.08 8.64 6.20
CA LEU A 76 12.16 7.98 7.49
C LEU A 76 12.62 6.55 7.27
N ASP A 77 13.77 6.20 7.82
CA ASP A 77 14.38 4.86 7.79
C ASP A 77 14.95 4.49 9.19
N GLY A 78 15.64 3.37 9.31
CA GLY A 78 16.23 2.93 10.59
C GLY A 78 17.30 3.87 11.14
N TYR A 79 17.89 4.74 10.32
CA TYR A 79 18.95 5.67 10.74
C TYR A 79 18.42 6.92 11.42
N ASN A 80 17.14 7.25 11.25
CA ASN A 80 16.47 8.39 11.88
C ASN A 80 15.14 8.03 12.52
N ALA A 81 14.96 6.77 12.92
CA ALA A 81 13.75 6.24 13.53
C ALA A 81 13.28 7.06 14.75
N GLN A 82 14.22 7.63 15.52
CA GLN A 82 13.94 8.49 16.67
C GLN A 82 13.23 9.81 16.30
N ASP A 83 13.29 10.22 15.05
CA ASP A 83 12.69 11.46 14.56
C ASP A 83 11.25 11.25 14.03
N ALA A 84 10.72 10.01 14.06
CA ALA A 84 9.45 9.62 13.46
C ALA A 84 8.30 10.53 13.88
N GLN A 85 8.13 10.79 15.18
CA GLN A 85 7.07 11.65 15.70
C GLN A 85 7.15 13.08 15.14
N ALA A 86 8.34 13.65 15.08
CA ALA A 86 8.53 15.01 14.58
C ALA A 86 8.28 15.10 13.08
N LEU A 87 8.73 14.09 12.32
CA LEU A 87 8.56 14.02 10.87
C LEU A 87 7.10 13.84 10.49
N ILE A 88 6.36 12.94 11.15
CA ILE A 88 4.92 12.73 10.92
C ILE A 88 4.13 14.00 11.26
N GLY A 89 4.40 14.58 12.44
CA GLY A 89 3.69 15.80 12.89
C GLY A 89 3.90 17.03 12.01
N GLN A 90 4.90 17.02 11.13
CA GLN A 90 5.18 18.11 10.19
C GLN A 90 4.68 17.81 8.77
N SER A 91 4.13 16.61 8.51
CA SER A 91 3.78 16.16 7.16
C SER A 91 2.31 16.40 6.85
N ASP A 92 2.04 16.73 5.59
CA ASP A 92 0.70 16.78 5.00
C ASP A 92 0.41 15.49 4.23
N LEU A 93 1.47 14.79 3.78
CA LEU A 93 1.43 13.54 3.04
C LEU A 93 2.43 12.55 3.64
N VAL A 94 1.98 11.34 3.95
CA VAL A 94 2.80 10.20 4.34
C VAL A 94 2.74 9.13 3.25
N LEU A 95 3.89 8.77 2.70
CA LEU A 95 4.04 7.74 1.67
C LEU A 95 4.63 6.49 2.34
N LEU A 96 3.86 5.42 2.44
CA LEU A 96 4.31 4.12 2.94
C LEU A 96 4.83 3.31 1.75
N SER A 97 6.14 3.08 1.68
CA SER A 97 6.77 2.49 0.50
C SER A 97 6.38 1.03 0.26
N GLY A 98 6.60 0.55 -0.96
CA GLY A 98 6.53 -0.87 -1.28
C GLY A 98 7.79 -1.61 -0.86
N GLY A 99 7.66 -2.92 -0.63
CA GLY A 99 8.74 -3.83 -0.26
C GLY A 99 8.21 -5.10 0.39
N HIS A 100 9.03 -5.79 1.19
CA HIS A 100 8.64 -6.99 1.90
C HIS A 100 7.74 -6.68 3.11
N VAL A 101 6.55 -7.26 3.13
CA VAL A 101 5.50 -6.93 4.12
C VAL A 101 5.93 -7.15 5.56
N PRO A 102 6.48 -8.32 5.98
CA PRO A 102 6.90 -8.54 7.36
C PRO A 102 8.03 -7.60 7.81
N THR A 103 9.01 -7.33 6.94
CA THR A 103 10.13 -6.44 7.25
C THR A 103 9.63 -5.01 7.52
N GLN A 104 8.75 -4.52 6.68
CA GLN A 104 8.12 -3.21 6.86
C GLN A 104 7.25 -3.15 8.12
N ASN A 105 6.45 -4.20 8.37
CA ASN A 105 5.61 -4.31 9.56
C ASN A 105 6.44 -4.23 10.85
N ALA A 106 7.57 -4.95 10.89
CA ALA A 106 8.48 -4.91 12.02
C ALA A 106 9.01 -3.50 12.28
N PHE A 107 9.40 -2.78 11.22
CA PHE A 107 9.85 -1.39 11.33
C PHE A 107 8.74 -0.45 11.79
N PHE A 108 7.53 -0.59 11.26
CA PHE A 108 6.39 0.23 11.68
C PHE A 108 6.06 0.05 13.17
N ARG A 109 6.16 -1.17 13.67
CA ARG A 109 6.00 -1.49 15.10
C ARG A 109 7.13 -0.92 15.95
N GLU A 110 8.37 -1.02 15.46
CA GLU A 110 9.57 -0.50 16.16
C GLU A 110 9.44 1.01 16.42
N ILE A 111 8.98 1.78 15.42
CA ILE A 111 8.83 3.23 15.55
C ILE A 111 7.49 3.64 16.17
N GLY A 112 6.60 2.69 16.50
CA GLY A 112 5.26 3.00 17.02
C GLY A 112 4.38 3.74 16.01
N LEU A 113 4.48 3.41 14.71
CA LEU A 113 3.83 4.17 13.64
C LEU A 113 2.30 4.21 13.79
N ARG A 114 1.69 3.13 14.28
CA ARG A 114 0.24 3.07 14.52
C ARG A 114 -0.20 4.19 15.48
N GLU A 115 0.46 4.31 16.61
CA GLU A 115 0.17 5.32 17.62
C GLU A 115 0.52 6.74 17.14
N LEU A 116 1.58 6.88 16.35
CA LEU A 116 1.98 8.17 15.77
C LEU A 116 0.99 8.67 14.71
N LEU A 117 0.25 7.78 14.06
CA LEU A 117 -0.80 8.12 13.08
C LEU A 117 -2.16 8.36 13.75
N GLU A 118 -2.32 8.08 15.04
CA GLU A 118 -3.53 8.45 15.78
C GLU A 118 -3.73 9.98 15.74
N GLY A 119 -4.85 10.41 15.18
CA GLY A 119 -5.15 11.84 15.01
C GLY A 119 -4.43 12.53 13.85
N PHE A 120 -3.66 11.81 13.03
CA PHE A 120 -3.14 12.37 11.78
C PHE A 120 -4.31 12.71 10.84
N SER A 121 -4.34 13.94 10.34
CA SER A 121 -5.45 14.46 9.52
C SER A 121 -5.07 14.69 8.05
N GLY A 122 -3.82 14.37 7.67
CA GLY A 122 -3.33 14.51 6.30
C GLY A 122 -3.72 13.35 5.39
N VAL A 123 -2.94 13.19 4.33
CA VAL A 123 -3.12 12.12 3.34
C VAL A 123 -2.08 11.03 3.57
N ILE A 124 -2.50 9.77 3.52
CA ILE A 124 -1.62 8.61 3.53
C ILE A 124 -1.76 7.87 2.20
N VAL A 125 -0.64 7.54 1.58
CA VAL A 125 -0.61 6.69 0.39
C VAL A 125 0.22 5.46 0.71
N GLY A 126 -0.42 4.31 0.75
CA GLY A 126 0.25 3.01 0.75
C GLY A 126 0.61 2.60 -0.68
N ILE A 127 1.79 2.01 -0.85
CA ILE A 127 2.28 1.44 -2.10
C ILE A 127 2.57 -0.03 -1.86
N SER A 128 1.80 -0.95 -2.49
CA SER A 128 2.00 -2.40 -2.35
C SER A 128 2.05 -2.83 -0.86
N ALA A 129 3.19 -3.27 -0.33
CA ALA A 129 3.37 -3.63 1.08
C ALA A 129 2.90 -2.53 2.05
N GLY A 130 3.14 -1.26 1.70
CA GLY A 130 2.66 -0.11 2.48
C GLY A 130 1.14 -0.06 2.57
N SER A 131 0.43 -0.45 1.51
CA SER A 131 -1.03 -0.60 1.53
C SER A 131 -1.48 -1.78 2.39
N MET A 132 -0.81 -2.92 2.26
CA MET A 132 -1.13 -4.13 3.04
C MET A 132 -0.98 -3.86 4.54
N ASN A 133 0.09 -3.18 4.94
CA ASN A 133 0.36 -2.85 6.34
C ASN A 133 -0.63 -1.83 6.95
N CYS A 134 -1.50 -1.19 6.14
CA CYS A 134 -2.56 -0.32 6.65
C CYS A 134 -3.71 -1.06 7.33
N ALA A 135 -3.91 -2.35 7.06
CA ALA A 135 -4.95 -3.16 7.68
C ALA A 135 -4.79 -3.28 9.20
N GLU A 136 -5.86 -3.62 9.91
CA GLU A 136 -5.77 -3.96 11.34
C GLU A 136 -5.03 -5.29 11.54
N TYR A 137 -5.41 -6.32 10.75
CA TYR A 137 -4.71 -7.59 10.66
C TYR A 137 -4.21 -7.75 9.22
N VAL A 138 -2.91 -7.68 9.05
CA VAL A 138 -2.23 -7.76 7.75
C VAL A 138 -2.09 -9.21 7.34
N TYR A 139 -2.60 -9.58 6.18
CA TYR A 139 -2.24 -10.84 5.56
C TYR A 139 -0.91 -10.66 4.81
N ALA A 140 0.17 -11.18 5.38
CA ALA A 140 1.48 -11.25 4.75
C ALA A 140 1.50 -12.42 3.75
N GLN A 141 1.01 -12.19 2.52
CA GLN A 141 1.10 -13.18 1.46
C GLN A 141 2.56 -13.57 1.24
N PRO A 142 2.91 -14.87 1.15
CA PRO A 142 4.28 -15.29 0.89
C PRO A 142 4.86 -14.66 -0.38
N GLU A 143 6.08 -14.12 -0.29
CA GLU A 143 6.80 -13.46 -1.38
C GLU A 143 8.20 -14.05 -1.60
N GLU A 144 8.85 -14.51 -0.53
CA GLU A 144 10.23 -14.99 -0.55
C GLU A 144 10.32 -16.52 -0.38
N PRO A 145 11.37 -17.17 -0.91
CA PRO A 145 11.56 -18.61 -0.75
C PRO A 145 11.57 -19.04 0.73
N GLY A 146 10.76 -20.04 1.05
CA GLY A 146 10.58 -20.55 2.40
C GLY A 146 9.34 -20.04 3.12
N GLU A 147 8.68 -18.99 2.63
CA GLU A 147 7.51 -18.38 3.29
C GLU A 147 6.21 -19.16 3.07
N THR A 148 6.19 -20.14 2.17
CA THR A 148 5.04 -21.05 2.06
C THR A 148 5.04 -22.14 3.16
N ALA A 149 6.07 -22.18 3.98
CA ALA A 149 6.18 -23.15 5.07
C ALA A 149 5.04 -22.98 6.10
N PRO A 150 4.60 -24.08 6.75
CA PRO A 150 3.48 -24.03 7.70
C PRO A 150 3.71 -23.17 8.94
N ASP A 151 4.96 -22.89 9.29
CA ASP A 151 5.37 -22.06 10.43
C ASP A 151 5.61 -20.59 10.06
N TYR A 152 5.42 -20.18 8.81
CA TYR A 152 5.45 -18.79 8.41
C TYR A 152 4.25 -18.04 8.98
N GLU A 153 4.52 -16.92 9.66
CA GLU A 153 3.48 -16.09 10.26
C GLU A 153 2.79 -15.21 9.21
N ARG A 154 1.65 -15.67 8.69
CA ARG A 154 0.89 -14.98 7.64
C ARG A 154 0.03 -13.82 8.13
N TRP A 155 -0.22 -13.73 9.44
CA TRP A 155 -1.09 -12.71 10.01
C TRP A 155 -0.33 -11.87 11.02
N LEU A 156 -0.23 -10.57 10.73
CA LEU A 156 0.54 -9.62 11.53
C LEU A 156 -0.37 -8.49 12.02
N PRO A 157 -0.13 -7.93 13.22
CA PRO A 157 -0.83 -6.71 13.64
C PRO A 157 -0.35 -5.54 12.77
N GLY A 158 -1.29 -4.82 12.13
CA GLY A 158 -0.98 -3.69 11.25
C GLY A 158 -1.28 -2.33 11.87
N LEU A 159 -1.39 -1.32 10.99
CA LEU A 159 -1.60 0.06 11.40
C LEU A 159 -3.05 0.37 11.82
N ALA A 160 -4.01 -0.51 11.53
CA ALA A 160 -5.45 -0.34 11.81
C ALA A 160 -6.03 0.98 11.23
N LEU A 161 -5.64 1.32 10.04
CA LEU A 161 -6.18 2.47 9.30
C LEU A 161 -7.39 2.07 8.44
N THR A 162 -7.56 0.78 8.17
CA THR A 162 -8.61 0.20 7.34
C THR A 162 -8.85 -1.26 7.68
N ASP A 163 -10.01 -1.79 7.27
CA ASP A 163 -10.34 -3.23 7.34
C ASP A 163 -9.99 -3.97 6.03
N VAL A 164 -9.43 -3.29 5.03
CA VAL A 164 -9.10 -3.85 3.73
C VAL A 164 -7.82 -4.69 3.80
N ASN A 165 -7.91 -5.99 3.53
CA ASN A 165 -6.76 -6.85 3.23
C ASN A 165 -6.49 -6.85 1.73
N LEU A 166 -5.57 -5.99 1.29
CA LEU A 166 -5.22 -5.81 -0.10
C LEU A 166 -4.16 -6.81 -0.55
N LEU A 167 -4.35 -7.43 -1.72
CA LEU A 167 -3.37 -8.24 -2.44
C LEU A 167 -2.92 -7.47 -3.69
N PRO A 168 -1.75 -6.82 -3.66
CA PRO A 168 -1.27 -6.01 -4.79
C PRO A 168 -0.73 -6.86 -5.93
N HIS A 169 -0.49 -6.21 -7.07
CA HIS A 169 0.16 -6.79 -8.24
C HIS A 169 -0.54 -8.03 -8.81
N TYR A 170 -1.86 -8.14 -8.66
CA TYR A 170 -2.62 -9.34 -9.04
C TYR A 170 -2.28 -9.85 -10.44
N GLN A 171 -2.14 -8.95 -11.42
CA GLN A 171 -1.78 -9.32 -12.81
C GLN A 171 -0.41 -10.01 -12.94
N LYS A 172 0.48 -9.83 -11.95
CA LYS A 172 1.82 -10.41 -11.92
C LYS A 172 1.89 -11.69 -11.09
N VAL A 173 1.14 -11.70 -9.96
CA VAL A 173 1.30 -12.75 -8.93
C VAL A 173 0.26 -13.88 -9.03
N LYS A 174 -0.84 -13.69 -9.76
CA LYS A 174 -1.93 -14.67 -9.85
C LYS A 174 -1.48 -16.05 -10.37
N ASP A 175 -0.48 -16.10 -11.24
CA ASP A 175 0.04 -17.33 -11.82
C ASP A 175 1.42 -17.71 -11.23
N SER A 176 1.83 -17.06 -10.12
CA SER A 176 3.13 -17.28 -9.51
C SER A 176 3.21 -18.63 -8.81
N ILE A 177 4.41 -19.23 -8.89
CA ILE A 177 4.75 -20.45 -8.16
C ILE A 177 5.89 -20.11 -7.19
N LEU A 178 5.67 -20.37 -5.90
CA LEU A 178 6.65 -20.18 -4.83
C LEU A 178 6.84 -21.49 -4.09
N ASP A 179 8.07 -21.95 -3.90
CA ASP A 179 8.42 -23.21 -3.23
C ASP A 179 7.68 -24.44 -3.82
N GLY A 180 7.33 -24.41 -5.11
CA GLY A 180 6.59 -25.44 -5.81
C GLY A 180 5.08 -25.42 -5.62
N GLN A 181 4.54 -24.44 -4.92
CA GLN A 181 3.10 -24.22 -4.72
C GLN A 181 2.62 -23.05 -5.60
N ARG A 182 1.40 -23.17 -6.14
CA ARG A 182 0.74 -22.05 -6.82
C ARG A 182 0.26 -21.07 -5.76
N LEU A 183 0.78 -19.84 -5.81
CA LEU A 183 0.60 -18.89 -4.73
C LEU A 183 -0.88 -18.61 -4.41
N PHE A 184 -1.73 -18.46 -5.43
CA PHE A 184 -3.15 -18.22 -5.20
C PHE A 184 -3.89 -19.49 -4.82
N GLU A 185 -3.85 -20.54 -5.67
CA GLU A 185 -4.70 -21.70 -5.49
C GLU A 185 -4.29 -22.59 -4.30
N ASP A 186 -2.99 -22.74 -4.06
CA ASP A 186 -2.50 -23.67 -3.05
C ASP A 186 -2.26 -23.01 -1.68
N VAL A 187 -2.15 -21.63 -1.67
CA VAL A 187 -1.84 -20.86 -0.44
C VAL A 187 -2.94 -19.86 -0.13
N THR A 188 -3.16 -18.85 -1.03
CA THR A 188 -4.04 -17.73 -0.71
C THR A 188 -5.53 -18.10 -0.68
N TYR A 189 -6.00 -18.99 -1.57
CA TYR A 189 -7.38 -19.46 -1.55
C TYR A 189 -7.72 -20.21 -0.25
N PRO A 190 -6.89 -21.16 0.24
CA PRO A 190 -7.09 -21.75 1.56
C PRO A 190 -7.12 -20.72 2.69
N ASP A 191 -6.26 -19.69 2.65
CA ASP A 191 -6.19 -18.68 3.70
C ASP A 191 -7.39 -17.69 3.66
N SER A 192 -8.16 -17.67 2.57
CA SER A 192 -9.35 -16.81 2.43
C SER A 192 -10.60 -17.35 3.12
N PHE A 193 -10.57 -18.57 3.69
CA PHE A 193 -11.73 -19.08 4.41
C PHE A 193 -12.01 -18.25 5.66
N GLY A 194 -13.19 -17.61 5.68
CA GLY A 194 -13.60 -16.69 6.73
C GLY A 194 -12.91 -15.30 6.68
N ASN A 195 -12.18 -15.02 5.60
CA ASN A 195 -11.49 -13.74 5.40
C ASN A 195 -11.82 -13.17 4.02
N ASP A 196 -11.83 -11.84 3.94
CA ASP A 196 -11.95 -11.11 2.68
C ASP A 196 -10.59 -10.58 2.25
N PHE A 197 -10.17 -10.93 1.05
CA PHE A 197 -9.01 -10.36 0.39
C PHE A 197 -9.43 -9.62 -0.87
N PHE A 198 -8.79 -8.50 -1.13
CA PHE A 198 -9.05 -7.70 -2.32
C PHE A 198 -7.82 -7.66 -3.21
N ALA A 199 -7.87 -8.40 -4.33
CA ALA A 199 -6.76 -8.48 -5.28
C ALA A 199 -6.87 -7.36 -6.32
N LEU A 200 -5.82 -6.52 -6.40
CA LEU A 200 -5.79 -5.36 -7.28
C LEU A 200 -4.63 -5.45 -8.28
N PRO A 201 -4.89 -5.24 -9.59
CA PRO A 201 -3.85 -4.94 -10.56
C PRO A 201 -3.19 -3.58 -10.31
N ASP A 202 -1.98 -3.38 -10.84
CA ASP A 202 -1.32 -2.07 -10.84
C ASP A 202 -2.19 -1.02 -11.54
N GLY A 203 -2.23 0.19 -10.99
CA GLY A 203 -3.10 1.28 -11.43
C GLY A 203 -4.48 1.30 -10.74
N SER A 204 -4.85 0.25 -10.00
CA SER A 204 -6.05 0.21 -9.16
C SER A 204 -5.72 0.51 -7.70
N TYR A 205 -6.69 1.05 -6.97
CA TYR A 205 -6.51 1.45 -5.58
C TYR A 205 -7.84 1.54 -4.83
N PHE A 206 -7.78 1.49 -3.51
CA PHE A 206 -8.85 1.96 -2.64
C PHE A 206 -8.61 3.40 -2.23
N TYR A 207 -9.67 4.18 -2.22
CA TYR A 207 -9.74 5.53 -1.67
C TYR A 207 -10.68 5.53 -0.47
N GLN A 208 -10.21 6.01 0.67
CA GLN A 208 -10.98 6.07 1.90
C GLN A 208 -10.89 7.47 2.51
N ASP A 209 -12.02 8.02 2.88
CA ASP A 209 -12.15 9.28 3.64
C ASP A 209 -13.31 9.19 4.64
N ASP A 210 -13.77 10.33 5.15
CA ASP A 210 -14.87 10.39 6.12
C ASP A 210 -16.24 10.04 5.50
N GLU A 211 -16.35 10.02 4.16
CA GLU A 211 -17.57 9.68 3.42
C GLU A 211 -17.69 8.17 3.15
N GLY A 212 -16.57 7.44 3.11
CA GLY A 212 -16.58 6.00 2.90
C GLY A 212 -15.34 5.43 2.25
N LEU A 213 -15.50 4.24 1.67
CA LEU A 213 -14.46 3.45 1.02
C LEU A 213 -14.86 3.17 -0.43
N LEU A 214 -14.05 3.59 -1.37
CA LEU A 214 -14.25 3.39 -2.80
C LEU A 214 -13.17 2.47 -3.37
N LEU A 215 -13.54 1.48 -4.18
CA LEU A 215 -12.64 0.75 -5.05
C LEU A 215 -12.59 1.45 -6.41
N CYS A 216 -11.40 1.91 -6.81
CA CYS A 216 -11.16 2.63 -8.05
C CYS A 216 -10.32 1.78 -9.01
N GLY A 217 -10.89 1.41 -10.15
CA GLY A 217 -10.25 0.58 -11.16
C GLY A 217 -10.65 -0.88 -11.09
N GLU A 218 -9.86 -1.76 -11.69
CA GLU A 218 -10.10 -3.20 -11.71
C GLU A 218 -9.82 -3.80 -10.32
N GLY A 219 -10.75 -4.61 -9.82
CA GLY A 219 -10.59 -5.25 -8.52
C GLY A 219 -11.37 -6.55 -8.41
N TYR A 220 -10.85 -7.42 -7.55
CA TYR A 220 -11.38 -8.75 -7.28
C TYR A 220 -11.53 -8.94 -5.77
N ARG A 221 -12.60 -9.62 -5.35
CA ARG A 221 -12.75 -10.15 -3.99
C ARG A 221 -12.44 -11.63 -3.99
N LEU A 222 -11.62 -12.07 -3.07
CA LEU A 222 -11.39 -13.48 -2.77
C LEU A 222 -11.94 -13.77 -1.37
N HIS A 223 -12.98 -14.58 -1.31
CA HIS A 223 -13.64 -15.01 -0.08
C HIS A 223 -13.98 -16.50 -0.15
N ASP A 224 -13.70 -17.24 0.91
CA ASP A 224 -13.99 -18.70 1.00
C ASP A 224 -13.52 -19.51 -0.22
N GLY A 225 -12.34 -19.17 -0.75
CA GLY A 225 -11.75 -19.82 -1.92
C GLY A 225 -12.40 -19.44 -3.25
N ILE A 226 -13.29 -18.45 -3.27
CA ILE A 226 -13.98 -17.97 -4.48
C ILE A 226 -13.45 -16.59 -4.84
N LEU A 227 -12.90 -16.48 -6.05
CA LEU A 227 -12.46 -15.20 -6.61
C LEU A 227 -13.55 -14.62 -7.51
N GLU A 228 -14.02 -13.44 -7.18
CA GLU A 228 -15.04 -12.71 -7.91
C GLU A 228 -14.47 -11.36 -8.42
N GLN A 229 -14.71 -11.05 -9.68
CA GLN A 229 -14.39 -9.72 -10.21
C GLN A 229 -15.48 -8.73 -9.82
N LEU A 230 -15.12 -7.69 -9.07
CA LEU A 230 -16.03 -6.64 -8.62
C LEU A 230 -16.16 -5.51 -9.64
N THR A 231 -15.02 -5.10 -10.21
CA THR A 231 -14.94 -3.94 -11.10
C THR A 231 -13.95 -4.20 -12.23
N VAL A 232 -14.06 -3.40 -13.29
CA VAL A 232 -13.07 -3.31 -14.38
C VAL A 232 -12.41 -1.94 -14.39
N ASN A 233 -11.32 -1.82 -15.15
CA ASN A 233 -10.60 -0.55 -15.27
C ASN A 233 -11.51 0.60 -15.67
N GLY A 234 -11.36 1.76 -15.03
CA GLY A 234 -12.19 2.95 -15.23
C GLY A 234 -13.51 2.96 -14.45
N GLN A 235 -13.82 1.91 -13.69
CA GLN A 235 -14.99 1.88 -12.79
C GLN A 235 -14.63 2.30 -11.37
N VAL A 236 -15.64 2.79 -10.65
CA VAL A 236 -15.59 3.08 -9.21
C VAL A 236 -16.75 2.34 -8.55
N LEU A 237 -16.49 1.64 -7.47
CA LEU A 237 -17.48 0.94 -6.65
C LEU A 237 -17.41 1.51 -5.23
N ASP A 238 -18.56 1.93 -4.70
CA ASP A 238 -18.71 2.22 -3.27
C ASP A 238 -18.79 0.88 -2.53
N MET A 239 -17.85 0.63 -1.63
CA MET A 239 -17.78 -0.64 -0.89
C MET A 239 -18.94 -0.82 0.08
N ALA A 240 -19.69 0.23 0.40
CA ALA A 240 -20.95 0.11 1.14
C ALA A 240 -22.07 -0.58 0.33
N GLU A 241 -21.92 -0.68 -1.00
CA GLU A 241 -22.85 -1.40 -1.88
C GLU A 241 -22.48 -2.89 -2.05
N LEU A 242 -21.37 -3.33 -1.46
CA LEU A 242 -20.93 -4.72 -1.50
C LEU A 242 -21.61 -5.49 -0.36
N ASP A 243 -22.58 -6.35 -0.70
CA ASP A 243 -23.29 -7.24 0.21
C ASP A 243 -22.45 -8.48 0.61
#